data_650574f3eaf8794c6fe3a30b09030f27
#
_entry.id   650574f3eaf8794c6fe3a30b09030f27
#
_cell.length_a   1.000
_cell.length_b   1.000
_cell.length_c   1.000
_cell.angle_alpha   90.00
_cell.angle_beta   90.00
_cell.angle_gamma   90.00
#
_symmetry.space_group_name_H-M   'P 1'
#
loop_
_entity.id
_entity.type
_entity.pdbx_description
1 polymer ?
#
loop_
_entity_poly.entity_id
_entity_poly.type
_entity_poly.pdbx_seq_one_letter_code
_entity_poly.pdbx_strand_id
1 'polypeptide(L)'
;MRFENRQVAEGINVTKVHPLKQFMQLLIATVVLVVIVVVFLQVSGAWLAKRIPFAFEVKVMNKLDFEFGEASPDSDIREYLNALGTKLGAAMELPEGMTTTIHYSNDPVFNAFATVGGNLMFYRGLLEELPHENALAMVLAHEIAHVQHRDPIAGFGGGIASSVALLAMAGNSGTGPAGKVLNNAGLLTSIQFTRRMEIEADIAALTAVNDVYGHVNGADMLFQVLKSKSASDGKVPEALKRFIETHPALDDRIERISTRTSEEGWDADGEITPLPDDFKNWLQLN
;
A
#
# COMPACT_ATOMS: atom_id res chain seq x y z
N MET A 1 -10.03 -14.42 -85.71
CA MET A 1 -10.61 -14.02 -84.44
C MET A 1 -9.60 -13.14 -83.70
N ARG A 2 -9.89 -11.85 -83.46
CA ARG A 2 -9.04 -10.98 -82.63
C ARG A 2 -9.53 -11.13 -81.18
N PHE A 3 -8.69 -11.64 -80.36
CA PHE A 3 -8.97 -11.65 -78.89
C PHE A 3 -8.62 -10.27 -78.36
N GLU A 4 -9.60 -9.51 -77.99
CA GLU A 4 -9.44 -8.28 -77.16
C GLU A 4 -9.43 -8.65 -75.68
N ASN A 5 -8.32 -8.34 -75.03
CA ASN A 5 -8.21 -8.52 -73.59
C ASN A 5 -9.07 -7.46 -72.89
N ARG A 6 -10.22 -7.90 -72.37
CA ARG A 6 -11.14 -7.03 -71.68
C ARG A 6 -10.45 -6.54 -70.39
N GLN A 7 -10.15 -5.24 -70.29
CA GLN A 7 -9.63 -4.68 -69.05
C GLN A 7 -10.64 -4.89 -67.92
N VAL A 8 -10.20 -5.48 -66.84
CA VAL A 8 -11.01 -5.64 -65.63
C VAL A 8 -11.27 -4.23 -65.05
N ALA A 9 -12.50 -3.94 -64.72
CA ALA A 9 -12.84 -2.63 -64.16
C ALA A 9 -12.00 -2.36 -62.88
N GLU A 10 -11.25 -1.28 -62.92
CA GLU A 10 -10.48 -0.85 -61.76
C GLU A 10 -11.43 -0.47 -60.61
N GLY A 11 -11.08 -0.88 -59.38
CA GLY A 11 -11.82 -0.48 -58.17
C GLY A 11 -12.85 -1.49 -57.66
N ILE A 12 -12.97 -2.71 -58.27
CA ILE A 12 -13.95 -3.73 -57.82
C ILE A 12 -13.52 -4.35 -56.46
N ASN A 13 -12.24 -4.32 -56.10
CA ASN A 13 -11.68 -4.91 -54.87
C ASN A 13 -11.09 -3.88 -53.90
N VAL A 14 -11.41 -2.59 -54.03
CA VAL A 14 -10.87 -1.55 -53.15
C VAL A 14 -11.96 -1.16 -52.15
N THR A 15 -11.78 -1.51 -50.90
CA THR A 15 -12.63 -1.04 -49.81
C THR A 15 -12.47 0.48 -49.70
N LYS A 16 -13.56 1.23 -49.86
CA LYS A 16 -13.58 2.72 -49.79
C LYS A 16 -13.35 3.25 -48.36
N VAL A 17 -12.41 2.68 -47.62
CA VAL A 17 -12.10 3.08 -46.24
C VAL A 17 -10.70 3.70 -46.25
N HIS A 18 -10.56 4.87 -45.66
CA HIS A 18 -9.27 5.54 -45.55
C HIS A 18 -8.30 4.71 -44.67
N PRO A 19 -7.14 4.26 -45.21
CA PRO A 19 -6.26 3.31 -44.51
C PRO A 19 -5.81 3.81 -43.14
N LEU A 20 -5.55 5.12 -43.01
CA LEU A 20 -5.17 5.75 -41.74
C LEU A 20 -6.29 5.69 -40.70
N LYS A 21 -7.55 5.90 -41.11
CA LYS A 21 -8.70 5.79 -40.21
C LYS A 21 -8.85 4.36 -39.68
N GLN A 22 -8.71 3.38 -40.54
CA GLN A 22 -8.79 1.96 -40.17
C GLN A 22 -7.63 1.56 -39.26
N PHE A 23 -6.41 2.02 -39.55
CA PHE A 23 -5.24 1.83 -38.68
C PHE A 23 -5.46 2.43 -37.30
N MET A 24 -5.95 3.68 -37.23
CA MET A 24 -6.24 4.33 -35.93
C MET A 24 -7.31 3.62 -35.12
N GLN A 25 -8.38 3.13 -35.79
CA GLN A 25 -9.41 2.35 -35.13
C GLN A 25 -8.87 1.04 -34.55
N LEU A 26 -8.05 0.31 -35.30
CA LEU A 26 -7.39 -0.91 -34.85
C LEU A 26 -6.41 -0.62 -33.69
N LEU A 27 -5.64 0.44 -33.79
CA LEU A 27 -4.71 0.85 -32.74
C LEU A 27 -5.47 1.16 -31.43
N ILE A 28 -6.53 1.96 -31.52
CA ILE A 28 -7.35 2.29 -30.35
C ILE A 28 -8.00 1.03 -29.76
N ALA A 29 -8.57 0.18 -30.61
CA ALA A 29 -9.18 -1.08 -30.16
C ALA A 29 -8.17 -1.99 -29.47
N THR A 30 -6.94 -2.09 -30.01
CA THR A 30 -5.85 -2.85 -29.39
C THR A 30 -5.45 -2.27 -28.04
N VAL A 31 -5.26 -0.96 -27.94
CA VAL A 31 -4.93 -0.29 -26.66
C VAL A 31 -6.02 -0.52 -25.63
N VAL A 32 -7.30 -0.34 -26.01
CA VAL A 32 -8.44 -0.58 -25.12
C VAL A 32 -8.47 -2.04 -24.64
N LEU A 33 -8.29 -2.99 -25.56
CA LEU A 33 -8.26 -4.41 -25.22
C LEU A 33 -7.14 -4.72 -24.21
N VAL A 34 -5.96 -4.16 -24.44
CA VAL A 34 -4.79 -4.32 -23.56
C VAL A 34 -5.10 -3.78 -22.17
N VAL A 35 -5.65 -2.58 -22.07
CA VAL A 35 -6.04 -1.97 -20.79
C VAL A 35 -7.06 -2.86 -20.05
N ILE A 36 -8.08 -3.36 -20.75
CA ILE A 36 -9.08 -4.27 -20.18
C ILE A 36 -8.42 -5.53 -19.62
N VAL A 37 -7.52 -6.16 -20.39
CA VAL A 37 -6.82 -7.39 -19.97
C VAL A 37 -5.95 -7.13 -18.75
N VAL A 38 -5.19 -6.03 -18.74
CA VAL A 38 -4.33 -5.67 -17.59
C VAL A 38 -5.17 -5.43 -16.32
N VAL A 39 -6.24 -4.64 -16.44
CA VAL A 39 -7.15 -4.37 -15.30
C VAL A 39 -7.80 -5.67 -14.79
N PHE A 40 -8.28 -6.51 -15.72
CA PHE A 40 -8.87 -7.80 -15.36
C PHE A 40 -7.88 -8.69 -14.60
N LEU A 41 -6.64 -8.80 -15.07
CA LEU A 41 -5.60 -9.61 -14.42
C LEU A 41 -5.20 -9.03 -13.07
N GLN A 42 -5.11 -7.70 -12.96
CA GLN A 42 -4.80 -7.03 -11.69
C GLN A 42 -5.87 -7.30 -10.63
N VAL A 43 -7.15 -7.10 -10.98
CA VAL A 43 -8.28 -7.33 -10.07
C VAL A 43 -8.40 -8.82 -9.71
N SER A 44 -8.28 -9.70 -10.71
CA SER A 44 -8.35 -11.15 -10.50
C SER A 44 -7.18 -11.66 -9.65
N GLY A 45 -5.97 -11.15 -9.90
CA GLY A 45 -4.76 -11.47 -9.13
C GLY A 45 -4.88 -11.04 -7.67
N ALA A 46 -5.35 -9.83 -7.43
CA ALA A 46 -5.61 -9.32 -6.07
C ALA A 46 -6.68 -10.15 -5.34
N TRP A 47 -7.79 -10.47 -6.02
CA TRP A 47 -8.86 -11.28 -5.47
C TRP A 47 -8.43 -12.70 -5.13
N LEU A 48 -7.66 -13.34 -6.01
CA LEU A 48 -7.13 -14.67 -5.81
C LEU A 48 -6.09 -14.68 -4.67
N ALA A 49 -5.23 -13.68 -4.60
CA ALA A 49 -4.20 -13.56 -3.58
C ALA A 49 -4.80 -13.51 -2.16
N LYS A 50 -5.91 -12.81 -1.95
CA LYS A 50 -6.63 -12.78 -0.66
C LYS A 50 -7.16 -14.15 -0.21
N ARG A 51 -7.23 -15.15 -1.09
CA ARG A 51 -7.66 -16.53 -0.77
C ARG A 51 -6.51 -17.46 -0.39
N ILE A 52 -5.28 -17.02 -0.58
CA ILE A 52 -4.09 -17.78 -0.13
C ILE A 52 -4.07 -17.78 1.39
N PRO A 53 -3.88 -18.93 2.06
CA PRO A 53 -3.77 -18.98 3.52
C PRO A 53 -2.64 -18.08 4.04
N PHE A 54 -2.86 -17.37 5.16
CA PHE A 54 -1.86 -16.47 5.74
C PHE A 54 -0.52 -17.18 6.05
N ALA A 55 -0.58 -18.41 6.55
CA ALA A 55 0.61 -19.23 6.79
C ALA A 55 1.48 -19.43 5.54
N PHE A 56 0.88 -19.39 4.33
CA PHE A 56 1.64 -19.45 3.08
C PHE A 56 2.39 -18.16 2.81
N GLU A 57 1.79 -17.01 3.12
CA GLU A 57 2.49 -15.71 3.03
C GLU A 57 3.73 -15.67 3.91
N VAL A 58 3.58 -16.06 5.18
CA VAL A 58 4.70 -16.16 6.14
C VAL A 58 5.81 -17.07 5.58
N LYS A 59 5.43 -18.23 5.04
CA LYS A 59 6.38 -19.18 4.45
C LYS A 59 7.12 -18.60 3.23
N VAL A 60 6.42 -17.84 2.40
CA VAL A 60 7.02 -17.17 1.23
C VAL A 60 7.99 -16.09 1.68
N MET A 61 7.60 -15.24 2.64
CA MET A 61 8.46 -14.17 3.17
C MET A 61 9.74 -14.74 3.80
N ASN A 62 9.63 -15.78 4.61
CA ASN A 62 10.79 -16.45 5.20
C ASN A 62 11.77 -17.06 4.17
N LYS A 63 11.28 -17.36 2.96
CA LYS A 63 12.13 -17.88 1.86
C LYS A 63 12.77 -16.78 1.01
N LEU A 64 12.21 -15.57 1.01
CA LEU A 64 12.69 -14.47 0.19
C LEU A 64 13.95 -13.82 0.79
N ASP A 65 14.35 -14.20 2.02
CA ASP A 65 15.51 -13.65 2.74
C ASP A 65 15.51 -12.12 2.71
N PHE A 66 14.30 -11.55 2.98
CA PHE A 66 14.10 -10.12 2.92
C PHE A 66 14.66 -9.47 4.18
N GLU A 67 15.71 -8.69 4.04
CA GLU A 67 16.29 -7.93 5.13
C GLU A 67 15.40 -6.72 5.48
N PHE A 68 14.70 -6.82 6.61
CA PHE A 68 13.94 -5.72 7.19
C PHE A 68 14.87 -4.81 8.01
N GLY A 69 15.70 -3.99 7.33
CA GLY A 69 16.55 -3.02 8.00
C GLY A 69 17.65 -3.62 8.91
N GLU A 70 18.59 -2.78 9.35
CA GLU A 70 19.73 -3.19 10.17
C GLU A 70 19.49 -3.11 11.69
N ALA A 71 18.24 -2.89 12.15
CA ALA A 71 17.99 -2.76 13.58
C ALA A 71 18.28 -4.05 14.33
N SER A 72 19.03 -3.94 15.42
CA SER A 72 19.27 -5.06 16.34
C SER A 72 17.93 -5.70 16.75
N PRO A 73 17.82 -7.04 16.73
CA PRO A 73 16.61 -7.74 17.17
C PRO A 73 16.17 -7.40 18.59
N ASP A 74 17.12 -7.03 19.44
CA ASP A 74 16.95 -6.82 20.89
C ASP A 74 16.91 -5.33 21.27
N SER A 75 16.57 -4.43 20.32
CA SER A 75 16.46 -3.00 20.63
C SER A 75 15.17 -2.72 21.40
N ASP A 76 15.25 -1.88 22.44
CA ASP A 76 14.11 -1.44 23.27
C ASP A 76 12.94 -0.90 22.42
N ILE A 77 13.28 -0.20 21.32
CA ILE A 77 12.26 0.32 20.40
C ILE A 77 11.46 -0.80 19.74
N ARG A 78 12.09 -1.91 19.34
CA ARG A 78 11.37 -3.04 18.72
C ARG A 78 10.53 -3.78 19.75
N GLU A 79 11.03 -3.96 20.94
CA GLU A 79 10.28 -4.58 22.03
C GLU A 79 9.02 -3.76 22.34
N TYR A 80 9.15 -2.44 22.50
CA TYR A 80 8.04 -1.54 22.75
C TYR A 80 7.00 -1.55 21.62
N LEU A 81 7.45 -1.43 20.36
CA LEU A 81 6.54 -1.46 19.20
C LEU A 81 5.80 -2.79 19.09
N ASN A 82 6.48 -3.93 19.33
CA ASN A 82 5.84 -5.24 19.29
C ASN A 82 4.88 -5.46 20.46
N ALA A 83 5.19 -4.95 21.66
CA ALA A 83 4.28 -4.99 22.80
C ALA A 83 3.00 -4.18 22.52
N LEU A 84 3.13 -2.95 22.01
CA LEU A 84 2.00 -2.11 21.63
C LEU A 84 1.21 -2.74 20.47
N GLY A 85 1.90 -3.29 19.46
CA GLY A 85 1.26 -4.00 18.34
C GLY A 85 0.49 -5.25 18.78
N THR A 86 1.00 -5.99 19.77
CA THR A 86 0.29 -7.14 20.36
C THR A 86 -1.00 -6.69 21.06
N LYS A 87 -0.94 -5.58 21.83
CA LYS A 87 -2.11 -5.01 22.50
C LYS A 87 -3.19 -4.56 21.52
N LEU A 88 -2.78 -3.86 20.45
CA LEU A 88 -3.69 -3.41 19.40
C LEU A 88 -4.25 -4.58 18.58
N GLY A 89 -3.40 -5.54 18.19
CA GLY A 89 -3.82 -6.73 17.46
C GLY A 89 -4.84 -7.58 18.22
N ALA A 90 -4.73 -7.65 19.55
CA ALA A 90 -5.73 -8.29 20.41
C ALA A 90 -7.06 -7.55 20.39
N ALA A 91 -7.05 -6.21 20.48
CA ALA A 91 -8.26 -5.39 20.38
C ALA A 91 -8.92 -5.48 18.99
N MET A 92 -8.14 -5.64 17.93
CA MET A 92 -8.61 -5.81 16.57
C MET A 92 -9.15 -7.22 16.25
N GLU A 93 -9.09 -8.16 17.20
CA GLU A 93 -9.55 -9.54 17.01
C GLU A 93 -8.98 -10.19 15.74
N LEU A 94 -7.65 -10.14 15.57
CA LEU A 94 -7.01 -10.71 14.39
C LEU A 94 -7.42 -12.17 14.19
N PRO A 95 -7.71 -12.60 12.92
CA PRO A 95 -8.05 -13.98 12.62
C PRO A 95 -7.04 -14.99 13.17
N GLU A 96 -7.51 -16.18 13.57
CA GLU A 96 -6.67 -17.25 14.11
C GLU A 96 -5.49 -17.56 13.17
N GLY A 97 -4.29 -17.61 13.73
CA GLY A 97 -3.05 -17.85 12.99
C GLY A 97 -2.50 -16.61 12.25
N MET A 98 -3.17 -15.47 12.33
CA MET A 98 -2.65 -14.19 11.82
C MET A 98 -1.85 -13.50 12.92
N THR A 99 -0.58 -13.20 12.61
CA THR A 99 0.33 -12.51 13.54
C THR A 99 1.00 -11.35 12.82
N THR A 100 1.41 -10.36 13.57
CA THR A 100 2.22 -9.24 13.07
C THR A 100 3.60 -9.26 13.71
N THR A 101 4.61 -8.86 12.96
CA THR A 101 5.98 -8.66 13.44
C THR A 101 6.43 -7.27 13.02
N ILE A 102 6.80 -6.45 14.01
CA ILE A 102 7.18 -5.08 13.75
C ILE A 102 8.69 -4.97 13.70
N HIS A 103 9.18 -4.42 12.60
CA HIS A 103 10.57 -4.13 12.32
C HIS A 103 10.81 -2.62 12.43
N TYR A 104 12.00 -2.26 12.87
CA TYR A 104 12.45 -0.88 12.95
C TYR A 104 13.65 -0.65 12.04
N SER A 105 13.68 0.49 11.35
CA SER A 105 14.85 0.98 10.63
C SER A 105 15.26 2.36 11.15
N ASN A 106 16.54 2.54 11.41
CA ASN A 106 17.14 3.81 11.84
C ASN A 106 17.24 4.86 10.71
N ASP A 107 16.70 4.57 9.52
CA ASP A 107 16.66 5.52 8.42
C ASP A 107 15.77 6.73 8.73
N PRO A 108 16.17 7.95 8.35
CA PRO A 108 15.39 9.16 8.57
C PRO A 108 14.23 9.31 7.56
N VAL A 109 13.69 8.19 7.09
CA VAL A 109 12.54 8.15 6.17
C VAL A 109 11.27 8.39 6.97
N PHE A 110 10.42 9.31 6.50
CA PHE A 110 9.09 9.51 7.06
C PHE A 110 8.15 8.47 6.45
N ASN A 111 8.12 7.28 6.99
CA ASN A 111 7.23 6.21 6.51
C ASN A 111 7.01 5.11 7.55
N ALA A 112 5.88 4.41 7.43
CA ALA A 112 5.62 3.07 7.90
C ALA A 112 4.87 2.33 6.82
N PHE A 113 4.91 1.00 6.79
CA PHE A 113 4.12 0.20 5.86
C PHE A 113 3.96 -1.23 6.32
N ALA A 114 2.82 -1.81 5.98
CA ALA A 114 2.57 -3.24 6.08
C ALA A 114 3.02 -3.96 4.80
N THR A 115 3.59 -5.16 4.96
CA THR A 115 3.94 -6.02 3.83
C THR A 115 3.45 -7.45 4.05
N VAL A 116 3.66 -8.30 3.07
CA VAL A 116 3.18 -9.69 3.05
C VAL A 116 3.69 -10.48 4.25
N GLY A 117 2.86 -11.40 4.78
CA GLY A 117 3.21 -12.26 5.91
C GLY A 117 3.16 -11.59 7.28
N GLY A 118 2.48 -10.44 7.39
CA GLY A 118 2.28 -9.73 8.66
C GLY A 118 3.49 -8.93 9.14
N ASN A 119 4.43 -8.64 8.25
CA ASN A 119 5.57 -7.81 8.59
C ASN A 119 5.22 -6.33 8.45
N LEU A 120 5.50 -5.54 9.48
CA LEU A 120 5.31 -4.09 9.52
C LEU A 120 6.67 -3.43 9.64
N MET A 121 6.95 -2.43 8.82
CA MET A 121 8.19 -1.65 8.90
C MET A 121 7.88 -0.25 9.43
N PHE A 122 8.64 0.17 10.43
CA PHE A 122 8.59 1.51 10.99
C PHE A 122 9.95 2.18 10.87
N TYR A 123 9.97 3.38 10.34
CA TYR A 123 11.20 4.16 10.17
C TYR A 123 11.33 5.25 11.24
N ARG A 124 12.57 5.52 11.64
CA ARG A 124 12.91 6.57 12.60
C ARG A 124 12.27 7.90 12.27
N GLY A 125 12.35 8.35 11.01
CA GLY A 125 11.84 9.65 10.60
C GLY A 125 10.35 9.86 10.82
N LEU A 126 9.51 8.79 10.79
CA LEU A 126 8.11 8.88 11.19
C LEU A 126 7.97 8.91 12.71
N LEU A 127 8.67 8.03 13.42
CA LEU A 127 8.54 7.89 14.88
C LEU A 127 8.99 9.16 15.63
N GLU A 128 9.99 9.88 15.12
CA GLU A 128 10.44 11.16 15.68
C GLU A 128 9.37 12.26 15.67
N GLU A 129 8.39 12.17 14.77
CA GLU A 129 7.34 13.16 14.58
C GLU A 129 6.07 12.87 15.38
N LEU A 130 5.97 11.70 15.97
CA LEU A 130 4.79 11.33 16.77
C LEU A 130 4.95 11.83 18.20
N PRO A 131 4.01 12.67 18.71
CA PRO A 131 4.19 13.35 19.98
C PRO A 131 3.83 12.50 21.21
N HIS A 132 3.03 11.44 21.05
CA HIS A 132 2.51 10.62 22.15
C HIS A 132 2.09 9.23 21.67
N GLU A 133 1.86 8.30 22.62
CA GLU A 133 1.54 6.89 22.33
C GLU A 133 0.23 6.74 21.53
N ASN A 134 -0.81 7.54 21.79
CA ASN A 134 -2.07 7.44 21.04
C ASN A 134 -1.89 7.71 19.54
N ALA A 135 -1.02 8.67 19.16
CA ALA A 135 -0.69 8.93 17.76
C ALA A 135 0.07 7.74 17.14
N LEU A 136 1.02 7.17 17.87
CA LEU A 136 1.76 5.97 17.44
C LEU A 136 0.82 4.76 17.33
N ALA A 137 -0.08 4.58 18.30
CA ALA A 137 -1.07 3.50 18.31
C ALA A 137 -2.00 3.57 17.10
N MET A 138 -2.45 4.77 16.70
CA MET A 138 -3.26 4.94 15.49
C MET A 138 -2.52 4.51 14.23
N VAL A 139 -1.25 4.91 14.07
CA VAL A 139 -0.43 4.49 12.91
C VAL A 139 -0.21 2.99 12.93
N LEU A 140 0.14 2.44 14.08
CA LEU A 140 0.42 1.01 14.23
C LEU A 140 -0.83 0.16 13.98
N ALA A 141 -1.99 0.58 14.51
CA ALA A 141 -3.27 -0.09 14.26
C ALA A 141 -3.67 0.00 12.78
N HIS A 142 -3.37 1.11 12.10
CA HIS A 142 -3.60 1.28 10.66
C HIS A 142 -2.80 0.26 9.85
N GLU A 143 -1.51 0.07 10.15
CA GLU A 143 -0.69 -0.93 9.48
C GLU A 143 -1.16 -2.37 9.80
N ILE A 144 -1.58 -2.62 11.05
CA ILE A 144 -2.18 -3.92 11.43
C ILE A 144 -3.49 -4.15 10.67
N ALA A 145 -4.32 -3.12 10.47
CA ALA A 145 -5.56 -3.22 9.70
C ALA A 145 -5.31 -3.64 8.25
N HIS A 146 -4.28 -3.12 7.59
CA HIS A 146 -3.89 -3.58 6.26
C HIS A 146 -3.53 -5.07 6.24
N VAL A 147 -2.84 -5.58 7.26
CA VAL A 147 -2.57 -7.02 7.40
C VAL A 147 -3.88 -7.79 7.60
N GLN A 148 -4.76 -7.34 8.50
CA GLN A 148 -6.05 -7.94 8.78
C GLN A 148 -6.92 -8.03 7.53
N HIS A 149 -6.98 -6.97 6.73
CA HIS A 149 -7.73 -6.90 5.47
C HIS A 149 -7.03 -7.61 4.30
N ARG A 150 -5.82 -8.13 4.50
CA ARG A 150 -5.04 -8.82 3.47
C ARG A 150 -4.68 -7.91 2.28
N ASP A 151 -4.51 -6.62 2.53
CA ASP A 151 -4.23 -5.63 1.49
C ASP A 151 -2.82 -5.77 0.90
N PRO A 152 -1.75 -6.07 1.68
CA PRO A 152 -0.42 -6.29 1.13
C PRO A 152 -0.37 -7.43 0.11
N ILE A 153 -0.99 -8.59 0.42
CA ILE A 153 -1.00 -9.72 -0.52
C ILE A 153 -1.86 -9.45 -1.75
N ALA A 154 -2.95 -8.68 -1.61
CA ALA A 154 -3.77 -8.26 -2.73
C ALA A 154 -2.99 -7.33 -3.69
N GLY A 155 -2.29 -6.34 -3.14
CA GLY A 155 -1.42 -5.44 -3.91
C GLY A 155 -0.29 -6.20 -4.61
N PHE A 156 0.36 -7.10 -3.89
CA PHE A 156 1.40 -7.97 -4.42
C PHE A 156 0.89 -8.87 -5.56
N GLY A 157 -0.26 -9.53 -5.34
CA GLY A 157 -0.88 -10.40 -6.36
C GLY A 157 -1.30 -9.65 -7.61
N GLY A 158 -1.88 -8.45 -7.47
CA GLY A 158 -2.21 -7.56 -8.58
C GLY A 158 -0.96 -7.09 -9.33
N GLY A 159 0.10 -6.73 -8.61
CA GLY A 159 1.38 -6.31 -9.17
C GLY A 159 2.05 -7.42 -10.00
N ILE A 160 2.10 -8.64 -9.47
CA ILE A 160 2.61 -9.81 -10.20
C ILE A 160 1.78 -10.07 -11.45
N ALA A 161 0.46 -10.10 -11.33
CA ALA A 161 -0.44 -10.37 -12.47
C ALA A 161 -0.25 -9.35 -13.60
N SER A 162 -0.12 -8.06 -13.25
CA SER A 162 0.15 -6.99 -14.22
C SER A 162 1.53 -7.14 -14.88
N SER A 163 2.55 -7.48 -14.10
CA SER A 163 3.92 -7.67 -14.59
C SER A 163 4.01 -8.84 -15.57
N VAL A 164 3.35 -9.96 -15.26
CA VAL A 164 3.26 -11.12 -16.16
C VAL A 164 2.54 -10.78 -17.47
N ALA A 165 1.44 -10.02 -17.38
CA ALA A 165 0.71 -9.57 -18.57
C ALA A 165 1.58 -8.68 -19.47
N LEU A 166 2.30 -7.72 -18.91
CA LEU A 166 3.20 -6.83 -19.65
C LEU A 166 4.37 -7.60 -20.29
N LEU A 167 4.94 -8.58 -19.59
CA LEU A 167 5.99 -9.46 -20.13
C LEU A 167 5.50 -10.27 -21.32
N ALA A 168 4.32 -10.88 -21.20
CA ALA A 168 3.71 -11.66 -22.27
C ALA A 168 3.45 -10.82 -23.52
N MET A 169 3.06 -9.55 -23.35
CA MET A 169 2.80 -8.62 -24.45
C MET A 169 4.08 -8.06 -25.08
N ALA A 170 5.11 -7.82 -24.30
CA ALA A 170 6.38 -7.28 -24.77
C ALA A 170 7.25 -8.34 -25.47
N GLY A 171 6.85 -9.61 -25.45
CA GLY A 171 7.61 -10.72 -26.06
C GLY A 171 8.99 -10.93 -25.43
N ASN A 172 9.21 -10.48 -24.21
CA ASN A 172 10.53 -10.41 -23.60
C ASN A 172 10.72 -11.48 -22.51
N SER A 173 11.82 -12.19 -22.56
CA SER A 173 12.18 -13.32 -21.69
C SER A 173 12.76 -12.91 -20.33
N GLY A 174 12.14 -11.97 -19.62
CA GLY A 174 12.45 -11.71 -18.19
C GLY A 174 13.64 -10.79 -17.90
N THR A 175 14.37 -10.28 -18.90
CA THR A 175 15.53 -9.38 -18.69
C THR A 175 15.20 -7.88 -18.79
N GLY A 176 13.96 -7.53 -19.13
CA GLY A 176 13.48 -6.16 -19.25
C GLY A 176 13.01 -5.52 -17.91
N PRO A 177 12.49 -4.27 -17.95
CA PRO A 177 11.99 -3.57 -16.76
C PRO A 177 10.96 -4.37 -15.93
N ALA A 178 10.08 -5.13 -16.62
CA ALA A 178 9.07 -5.97 -15.95
C ALA A 178 9.70 -7.19 -15.24
N GLY A 179 10.77 -7.77 -15.78
CA GLY A 179 11.54 -8.84 -15.11
C GLY A 179 12.27 -8.31 -13.86
N LYS A 180 12.74 -7.06 -13.91
CA LYS A 180 13.33 -6.40 -12.72
C LYS A 180 12.30 -6.15 -11.63
N VAL A 181 11.05 -5.85 -11.98
CA VAL A 181 9.94 -5.69 -11.01
C VAL A 181 9.67 -7.01 -10.29
N LEU A 182 9.71 -8.15 -11.00
CA LEU A 182 9.51 -9.48 -10.39
C LEU A 182 10.70 -9.93 -9.51
N ASN A 183 11.90 -9.46 -9.82
CA ASN A 183 13.13 -9.87 -9.12
C ASN A 183 13.56 -8.94 -7.97
N ASN A 184 12.85 -7.82 -7.74
CA ASN A 184 13.27 -6.85 -6.75
C ASN A 184 12.39 -6.90 -5.49
N ALA A 185 13.06 -6.95 -4.34
CA ALA A 185 12.51 -6.65 -3.02
C ALA A 185 11.73 -5.31 -2.98
N GLY A 186 12.02 -4.38 -3.88
CA GLY A 186 11.29 -3.13 -4.08
C GLY A 186 9.78 -3.29 -4.37
N LEU A 187 9.34 -4.45 -4.84
CA LEU A 187 7.91 -4.72 -5.04
C LEU A 187 7.15 -4.79 -3.71
N LEU A 188 7.80 -5.29 -2.66
CA LEU A 188 7.22 -5.40 -1.33
C LEU A 188 7.14 -4.05 -0.60
N THR A 189 8.03 -3.12 -0.94
CA THR A 189 8.10 -1.78 -0.33
C THR A 189 7.35 -0.70 -1.11
N SER A 190 6.85 -1.02 -2.31
CA SER A 190 6.11 -0.11 -3.20
C SER A 190 4.63 -0.47 -3.36
N ILE A 191 4.08 -1.27 -2.43
CA ILE A 191 2.65 -1.58 -2.41
C ILE A 191 1.89 -0.27 -2.15
N GLN A 192 0.99 0.06 -3.07
CA GLN A 192 0.08 1.20 -2.92
C GLN A 192 -1.31 0.69 -2.57
N PHE A 193 -1.90 1.28 -1.56
CA PHE A 193 -3.26 0.96 -1.17
C PHE A 193 -4.27 1.83 -1.91
N THR A 194 -5.44 1.28 -2.16
CA THR A 194 -6.53 2.06 -2.76
C THR A 194 -7.19 2.95 -1.70
N ARG A 195 -7.82 4.06 -2.12
CA ARG A 195 -8.58 4.93 -1.20
C ARG A 195 -9.57 4.16 -0.32
N ARG A 196 -10.18 3.11 -0.86
CA ARG A 196 -11.11 2.27 -0.09
C ARG A 196 -10.40 1.49 1.01
N MET A 197 -9.25 0.89 0.71
CA MET A 197 -8.42 0.19 1.70
C MET A 197 -8.00 1.13 2.83
N GLU A 198 -7.58 2.36 2.48
CA GLU A 198 -7.23 3.40 3.46
C GLU A 198 -8.38 3.75 4.40
N ILE A 199 -9.60 3.91 3.85
CA ILE A 199 -10.79 4.19 4.66
C ILE A 199 -11.10 3.03 5.60
N GLU A 200 -11.06 1.80 5.10
CA GLU A 200 -11.31 0.59 5.89
C GLU A 200 -10.24 0.42 6.99
N ALA A 201 -8.96 0.71 6.69
CA ALA A 201 -7.87 0.68 7.65
C ALA A 201 -8.00 1.78 8.72
N ASP A 202 -8.35 3.01 8.33
CA ASP A 202 -8.58 4.11 9.28
C ASP A 202 -9.68 3.79 10.28
N ILE A 203 -10.80 3.24 9.81
CA ILE A 203 -11.94 2.89 10.66
C ILE A 203 -11.54 1.78 11.66
N ALA A 204 -10.86 0.74 11.18
CA ALA A 204 -10.41 -0.35 12.03
C ALA A 204 -9.38 0.14 13.07
N ALA A 205 -8.44 0.98 12.66
CA ALA A 205 -7.44 1.57 13.54
C ALA A 205 -8.08 2.45 14.62
N LEU A 206 -8.99 3.32 14.23
CA LEU A 206 -9.68 4.22 15.17
C LEU A 206 -10.51 3.44 16.20
N THR A 207 -11.18 2.36 15.76
CA THR A 207 -11.90 1.44 16.66
C THR A 207 -10.93 0.80 17.65
N ALA A 208 -9.81 0.28 17.19
CA ALA A 208 -8.80 -0.33 18.07
C ALA A 208 -8.21 0.66 19.08
N VAL A 209 -7.97 1.91 18.66
CA VAL A 209 -7.52 2.97 19.59
C VAL A 209 -8.57 3.22 20.66
N ASN A 210 -9.85 3.36 20.28
CA ASN A 210 -10.94 3.51 21.26
C ASN A 210 -11.02 2.31 22.21
N ASP A 211 -10.91 1.09 21.72
CA ASP A 211 -11.03 -0.13 22.54
C ASP A 211 -9.86 -0.27 23.53
N VAL A 212 -8.67 0.21 23.16
CA VAL A 212 -7.46 0.14 23.99
C VAL A 212 -7.39 1.25 25.04
N TYR A 213 -7.79 2.48 24.66
CA TYR A 213 -7.62 3.67 25.52
C TYR A 213 -8.95 4.20 26.10
N GLY A 214 -10.09 3.75 25.58
CA GLY A 214 -11.43 4.28 25.97
C GLY A 214 -11.76 5.63 25.34
N HIS A 215 -10.92 6.12 24.45
CA HIS A 215 -11.08 7.39 23.74
C HIS A 215 -10.24 7.41 22.44
N VAL A 216 -10.48 8.40 21.59
CA VAL A 216 -9.77 8.57 20.31
C VAL A 216 -8.93 9.85 20.26
N ASN A 217 -8.73 10.54 21.39
CA ASN A 217 -7.92 11.74 21.45
C ASN A 217 -6.50 11.46 20.94
N GLY A 218 -6.01 12.30 20.02
CA GLY A 218 -4.69 12.20 19.42
C GLY A 218 -4.58 11.23 18.24
N ALA A 219 -5.65 10.52 17.85
CA ALA A 219 -5.62 9.61 16.72
C ALA A 219 -5.40 10.32 15.36
N ASP A 220 -5.80 11.57 15.23
CA ASP A 220 -5.62 12.36 14.01
C ASP A 220 -4.28 13.12 13.95
N MET A 221 -3.45 13.00 14.98
CA MET A 221 -2.23 13.81 15.13
C MET A 221 -1.23 13.63 13.98
N LEU A 222 -1.04 12.41 13.46
CA LEU A 222 -0.18 12.20 12.29
C LEU A 222 -0.64 13.07 11.10
N PHE A 223 -1.94 13.12 10.84
CA PHE A 223 -2.49 13.89 9.72
C PHE A 223 -2.38 15.39 9.95
N GLN A 224 -2.49 15.85 11.20
CA GLN A 224 -2.22 17.24 11.57
C GLN A 224 -0.75 17.60 11.33
N VAL A 225 0.20 16.74 11.71
CA VAL A 225 1.63 16.90 11.43
C VAL A 225 1.89 16.97 9.92
N LEU A 226 1.32 16.06 9.14
CA LEU A 226 1.44 16.06 7.68
C LEU A 226 0.88 17.35 7.05
N LYS A 227 -0.28 17.79 7.50
CA LYS A 227 -0.93 19.02 7.03
C LYS A 227 -0.09 20.26 7.35
N SER A 228 0.46 20.36 8.55
CA SER A 228 1.30 21.47 8.97
C SER A 228 2.59 21.57 8.14
N LYS A 229 3.23 20.43 7.86
CA LYS A 229 4.45 20.36 7.04
C LYS A 229 4.18 20.64 5.56
N SER A 230 3.01 20.26 5.04
CA SER A 230 2.62 20.52 3.65
C SER A 230 2.23 22.00 3.42
N ALA A 231 1.74 22.69 4.44
CA ALA A 231 1.29 24.09 4.34
C ALA A 231 2.46 25.11 4.31
N SER A 232 3.66 24.75 4.79
CA SER A 232 4.75 25.71 4.99
C SER A 232 5.38 26.23 3.69
N ASP A 233 5.29 25.49 2.55
CA ASP A 233 5.96 25.88 1.29
C ASP A 233 5.09 25.71 0.02
N GLY A 234 3.82 25.34 0.14
CA GLY A 234 2.95 25.05 -1.01
C GLY A 234 3.41 23.85 -1.86
N LYS A 235 4.41 23.11 -1.40
CA LYS A 235 4.92 21.87 -2.00
C LYS A 235 5.03 20.80 -0.93
N VAL A 236 4.62 19.60 -1.27
CA VAL A 236 4.85 18.42 -0.40
C VAL A 236 6.35 18.22 -0.23
N PRO A 237 6.90 18.28 1.01
CA PRO A 237 8.30 17.98 1.25
C PRO A 237 8.68 16.60 0.71
N GLU A 238 9.89 16.46 0.16
CA GLU A 238 10.37 15.19 -0.42
C GLU A 238 10.28 14.04 0.58
N ALA A 239 10.56 14.34 1.86
CA ALA A 239 10.46 13.37 2.94
C ALA A 239 9.05 12.77 3.12
N LEU A 240 7.99 13.53 2.82
CA LEU A 240 6.59 13.08 2.97
C LEU A 240 6.04 12.39 1.72
N LYS A 241 6.70 12.56 0.56
CA LYS A 241 6.19 12.01 -0.71
C LYS A 241 5.98 10.51 -0.64
N ARG A 242 6.93 9.79 -0.06
CA ARG A 242 6.87 8.34 0.04
C ARG A 242 5.66 7.86 0.86
N PHE A 243 5.38 8.52 1.98
CA PHE A 243 4.20 8.22 2.80
C PHE A 243 2.90 8.49 2.02
N ILE A 244 2.82 9.62 1.31
CA ILE A 244 1.63 9.97 0.51
C ILE A 244 1.45 9.02 -0.68
N GLU A 245 2.53 8.53 -1.26
CA GLU A 245 2.48 7.55 -2.37
C GLU A 245 1.97 6.18 -1.92
N THR A 246 2.33 5.74 -0.71
CA THR A 246 1.83 4.48 -0.14
C THR A 246 0.44 4.61 0.47
N HIS A 247 0.12 5.79 1.06
CA HIS A 247 -1.14 6.09 1.74
C HIS A 247 -1.83 7.32 1.14
N PRO A 248 -2.52 7.19 0.01
CA PRO A 248 -3.18 8.30 -0.65
C PRO A 248 -4.39 8.86 0.12
N ALA A 249 -4.87 10.03 -0.28
CA ALA A 249 -6.10 10.68 0.20
C ALA A 249 -6.05 11.26 1.62
N LEU A 250 -4.97 12.02 1.93
CA LEU A 250 -4.77 12.66 3.24
C LEU A 250 -5.82 13.72 3.58
N ASP A 251 -6.33 14.47 2.61
CA ASP A 251 -7.12 15.69 2.84
C ASP A 251 -8.42 15.44 3.61
N ASP A 252 -9.04 14.27 3.41
CA ASP A 252 -10.33 13.93 4.03
C ASP A 252 -10.17 13.11 5.33
N ARG A 253 -8.94 12.71 5.73
CA ARG A 253 -8.75 11.74 6.82
C ARG A 253 -9.09 12.35 8.19
N ILE A 254 -8.69 13.60 8.45
CA ILE A 254 -9.01 14.31 9.70
C ILE A 254 -10.55 14.46 9.84
N GLU A 255 -11.21 14.87 8.76
CA GLU A 255 -12.68 15.03 8.74
C GLU A 255 -13.39 13.69 8.97
N ARG A 256 -12.92 12.61 8.34
CA ARG A 256 -13.50 11.26 8.54
C ARG A 256 -13.32 10.75 9.96
N ILE A 257 -12.15 10.95 10.58
CA ILE A 257 -11.89 10.59 11.97
C ILE A 257 -12.88 11.34 12.88
N SER A 258 -12.99 12.66 12.72
CA SER A 258 -13.92 13.48 13.50
C SER A 258 -15.38 13.08 13.30
N THR A 259 -15.80 12.82 12.06
CA THR A 259 -17.15 12.37 11.74
C THR A 259 -17.43 11.02 12.38
N ARG A 260 -16.53 10.04 12.22
CA ARG A 260 -16.68 8.71 12.80
C ARG A 260 -16.72 8.75 14.32
N THR A 261 -15.86 9.53 14.95
CA THR A 261 -15.86 9.76 16.41
C THR A 261 -17.23 10.23 16.91
N SER A 262 -17.82 11.19 16.18
CA SER A 262 -19.14 11.75 16.53
C SER A 262 -20.27 10.74 16.30
N GLU A 263 -20.25 9.99 15.20
CA GLU A 263 -21.24 8.97 14.86
C GLU A 263 -21.28 7.83 15.87
N GLU A 264 -20.12 7.38 16.35
CA GLU A 264 -19.99 6.30 17.33
C GLU A 264 -20.14 6.79 18.80
N GLY A 265 -20.13 8.10 19.02
CA GLY A 265 -20.18 8.69 20.36
C GLY A 265 -18.94 8.43 21.20
N TRP A 266 -17.78 8.26 20.54
CA TRP A 266 -16.49 8.05 21.23
C TRP A 266 -15.98 9.34 21.87
N ASP A 267 -15.28 9.22 22.98
CA ASP A 267 -14.65 10.35 23.66
C ASP A 267 -13.47 10.88 22.83
N ALA A 268 -13.52 12.16 22.46
CA ALA A 268 -12.48 12.86 21.71
C ALA A 268 -11.45 13.58 22.61
N ASP A 269 -11.72 13.68 23.92
CA ASP A 269 -10.96 14.52 24.86
C ASP A 269 -10.31 13.72 26.02
N GLY A 270 -10.22 12.39 25.88
CA GLY A 270 -9.61 11.52 26.89
C GLY A 270 -8.14 11.85 27.16
N GLU A 271 -7.60 11.35 28.26
CA GLU A 271 -6.23 11.64 28.70
C GLU A 271 -5.19 11.00 27.75
N ILE A 272 -4.29 11.82 27.22
CA ILE A 272 -3.22 11.39 26.31
C ILE A 272 -2.18 10.56 27.08
N THR A 273 -1.86 9.39 26.56
CA THR A 273 -0.78 8.54 27.05
C THR A 273 0.56 9.02 26.47
N PRO A 274 1.53 9.44 27.30
CA PRO A 274 2.84 9.86 26.81
C PRO A 274 3.64 8.68 26.24
N LEU A 275 4.56 8.94 25.34
CA LEU A 275 5.61 7.98 24.97
C LEU A 275 6.55 7.77 26.16
N PRO A 276 7.24 6.60 26.26
CA PRO A 276 8.26 6.38 27.27
C PRO A 276 9.33 7.48 27.28
N ASP A 277 9.83 7.86 28.46
CA ASP A 277 10.82 8.94 28.61
C ASP A 277 12.06 8.71 27.75
N ASP A 278 12.49 7.44 27.59
CA ASP A 278 13.66 7.05 26.80
C ASP A 278 13.36 6.81 25.32
N PHE A 279 12.11 6.97 24.88
CA PHE A 279 11.69 6.66 23.50
C PHE A 279 12.59 7.32 22.43
N LYS A 280 12.90 8.61 22.60
CA LYS A 280 13.78 9.34 21.67
C LYS A 280 15.23 8.84 21.68
N ASN A 281 15.70 8.37 22.84
CA ASN A 281 17.02 7.79 22.95
C ASN A 281 17.08 6.44 22.22
N TRP A 282 16.04 5.62 22.33
CA TRP A 282 15.94 4.34 21.62
C TRP A 282 15.99 4.49 20.09
N LEU A 283 15.45 5.60 19.56
CA LEU A 283 15.49 5.88 18.11
C LEU A 283 16.91 6.18 17.60
N GLN A 284 17.86 6.51 18.45
CA GLN A 284 19.21 6.94 18.07
C GLN A 284 20.32 5.90 18.41
N LEU A 285 19.98 4.85 19.14
CA LEU A 285 20.94 3.89 19.70
C LEU A 285 21.28 2.73 18.74
N ASN A 286 21.14 2.90 17.40
CA ASN A 286 21.52 1.85 16.45
C ASN A 286 22.44 2.36 15.37
#